data_a197e8e68f6de72d0900e26f4fd447e5
#
_entry.id   a197e8e68f6de72d0900e26f4fd447e5
#
_cell.length_a   1.000
_cell.length_b   1.000
_cell.length_c   1.000
_cell.angle_alpha   90.00
_cell.angle_beta   90.00
_cell.angle_gamma   90.00
#
_symmetry.space_group_name_H-M   'P 1'
#
loop_
_entity.id
_entity.type
_entity.pdbx_description
1 polymer ?
#
loop_
_entity_poly.entity_id
_entity_poly.type
_entity_poly.pdbx_seq_one_letter_code
_entity_poly.pdbx_strand_id
1 'polypeptide(L)'
;MHNFPFIKQLDSQDCGIACLRMLVKYYTNNTLDEESLKNLDITKQGVTISELKATSELLGFTTMVVKLNYDNMVQNVNLPAIFFWNQNHFIIVNKIQNDKVYISDPAFGKTYYRKEEFLKGWTQANNEGLILLLEPTEKLKNLTIKKKTKKRNLSYISKYLKSHGSVPLTV
;
A
#
# COMPACT_ATOMS: atom_id res chain seq x y z
N MET A 1 3.08 -10.34 -16.88
CA MET A 1 2.06 -9.87 -15.92
C MET A 1 2.75 -9.04 -14.84
N HIS A 2 2.50 -7.73 -14.78
CA HIS A 2 2.99 -6.94 -13.63
C HIS A 2 2.28 -7.44 -12.38
N ASN A 3 3.03 -8.10 -11.52
CA ASN A 3 2.50 -8.57 -10.25
C ASN A 3 2.34 -7.35 -9.33
N PHE A 4 1.10 -6.91 -9.06
CA PHE A 4 0.82 -5.79 -8.18
C PHE A 4 1.54 -5.99 -6.83
N PRO A 5 2.24 -4.98 -6.27
CA PRO A 5 2.98 -5.15 -5.02
C PRO A 5 2.03 -5.49 -3.86
N PHE A 6 2.54 -6.23 -2.89
CA PHE A 6 1.82 -6.53 -1.65
C PHE A 6 2.65 -6.08 -0.44
N ILE A 7 2.00 -5.40 0.49
CA ILE A 7 2.58 -5.01 1.78
C ILE A 7 1.55 -5.32 2.85
N LYS A 8 1.93 -6.16 3.80
CA LYS A 8 1.08 -6.52 4.93
C LYS A 8 0.99 -5.36 5.91
N GLN A 9 -0.19 -5.12 6.47
CA GLN A 9 -0.36 -4.18 7.58
C GLN A 9 0.37 -4.69 8.84
N LEU A 10 0.84 -3.78 9.68
CA LEU A 10 1.55 -4.11 10.91
C LEU A 10 0.58 -4.38 12.05
N ASP A 11 -0.51 -3.65 12.10
CA ASP A 11 -1.59 -3.81 13.07
C ASP A 11 -2.96 -3.56 12.42
N SER A 12 -4.03 -3.65 13.20
CA SER A 12 -5.41 -3.52 12.70
C SER A 12 -5.77 -2.11 12.22
N GLN A 13 -4.99 -1.10 12.56
CA GLN A 13 -5.24 0.31 12.21
C GLN A 13 -4.39 0.78 11.02
N ASP A 14 -3.45 -0.04 10.53
CA ASP A 14 -2.48 0.33 9.48
C ASP A 14 -2.98 0.00 8.06
N CYS A 15 -4.21 -0.46 7.87
CA CYS A 15 -4.70 -0.93 6.58
C CYS A 15 -4.65 0.16 5.48
N GLY A 16 -5.05 1.39 5.80
CA GLY A 16 -5.01 2.52 4.86
C GLY A 16 -3.58 2.88 4.46
N ILE A 17 -2.68 2.95 5.41
CA ILE A 17 -1.26 3.25 5.17
C ILE A 17 -0.58 2.12 4.37
N ALA A 18 -0.91 0.86 4.68
CA ALA A 18 -0.40 -0.27 3.91
C ALA A 18 -0.89 -0.23 2.43
N CYS A 19 -2.14 0.19 2.19
CA CYS A 19 -2.64 0.46 0.85
C CYS A 19 -1.84 1.56 0.14
N LEU A 20 -1.57 2.69 0.81
CA LEU A 20 -0.75 3.77 0.23
C LEU A 20 0.68 3.31 -0.08
N ARG A 21 1.32 2.55 0.81
CA ARG A 21 2.64 1.95 0.58
C ARG A 21 2.65 1.06 -0.67
N MET A 22 1.60 0.27 -0.89
CA MET A 22 1.46 -0.55 -2.10
C MET A 22 1.33 0.30 -3.36
N LEU A 23 0.53 1.38 -3.33
CA LEU A 23 0.35 2.28 -4.47
C LEU A 23 1.62 3.07 -4.78
N VAL A 24 2.30 3.63 -3.76
CA VAL A 24 3.60 4.30 -3.96
C VAL A 24 4.59 3.35 -4.61
N LYS A 25 4.69 2.12 -4.12
CA LYS A 25 5.56 1.10 -4.71
C LYS A 25 5.18 0.74 -6.14
N TYR A 26 3.88 0.67 -6.44
CA TYR A 26 3.37 0.37 -7.77
C TYR A 26 3.74 1.46 -8.80
N TYR A 27 3.57 2.73 -8.43
CA TYR A 27 3.79 3.85 -9.36
C TYR A 27 5.25 4.32 -9.44
N THR A 28 6.06 4.12 -8.39
CA THR A 28 7.41 4.69 -8.32
C THR A 28 8.53 3.67 -8.18
N ASN A 29 8.20 2.40 -7.94
CA ASN A 29 9.14 1.36 -7.51
C ASN A 29 9.89 1.67 -6.18
N ASN A 30 9.54 2.77 -5.51
CA ASN A 30 10.08 3.14 -4.20
C ASN A 30 9.27 2.50 -3.08
N THR A 31 9.89 2.34 -1.91
CA THR A 31 9.22 1.84 -0.70
C THR A 31 9.05 3.00 0.27
N LEU A 32 7.81 3.29 0.65
CA LEU A 32 7.48 4.24 1.69
C LEU A 32 7.69 3.56 3.05
N ASP A 33 8.81 3.87 3.70
CA ASP A 33 9.15 3.33 5.01
C ASP A 33 8.58 4.20 6.16
N GLU A 34 8.73 3.73 7.39
CA GLU A 34 8.23 4.44 8.58
C GLU A 34 8.90 5.79 8.80
N GLU A 35 10.17 5.92 8.44
CA GLU A 35 10.89 7.18 8.57
C GLU A 35 10.34 8.21 7.60
N SER A 36 10.02 7.79 6.37
CA SER A 36 9.37 8.65 5.37
C SER A 36 7.99 9.11 5.84
N LEU A 37 7.20 8.23 6.47
CA LEU A 37 5.90 8.58 7.04
C LEU A 37 6.05 9.58 8.19
N LYS A 38 6.99 9.38 9.09
CA LYS A 38 7.28 10.31 10.20
C LYS A 38 7.70 11.69 9.69
N ASN A 39 8.55 11.74 8.67
CA ASN A 39 9.02 13.00 8.07
C ASN A 39 7.88 13.78 7.37
N LEU A 40 6.77 13.13 7.07
CA LEU A 40 5.58 13.72 6.48
C LEU A 40 4.46 13.97 7.52
N ASP A 41 4.77 13.82 8.83
CA ASP A 41 3.81 13.91 9.94
C ASP A 41 2.59 12.98 9.79
N ILE A 42 2.77 11.85 9.08
CA ILE A 42 1.73 10.86 8.89
C ILE A 42 1.66 9.97 10.12
N THR A 43 0.60 10.13 10.90
CA THR A 43 0.35 9.28 12.07
C THR A 43 -0.29 7.94 11.67
N LYS A 44 0.00 6.90 12.43
CA LYS A 44 -0.47 5.53 12.16
C LYS A 44 -1.86 5.21 12.74
N GLN A 45 -2.53 6.15 13.37
CA GLN A 45 -3.81 5.88 14.06
C GLN A 45 -4.97 5.87 13.08
N GLY A 46 -5.77 4.79 13.14
CA GLY A 46 -7.03 4.50 12.46
C GLY A 46 -7.50 5.53 11.41
N VAL A 47 -7.01 5.40 10.18
CA VAL A 47 -7.15 6.46 9.18
C VAL A 47 -8.57 6.45 8.65
N THR A 48 -9.28 7.56 8.80
CA THR A 48 -10.54 7.79 8.08
C THR A 48 -10.25 7.98 6.59
N ILE A 49 -11.28 7.82 5.74
CA ILE A 49 -11.11 8.05 4.29
C ILE A 49 -10.64 9.49 3.98
N SER A 50 -11.05 10.46 4.81
CA SER A 50 -10.64 11.87 4.68
C SER A 50 -9.17 12.06 5.01
N GLU A 51 -8.66 11.43 6.06
CA GLU A 51 -7.24 11.46 6.43
C GLU A 51 -6.40 10.70 5.40
N LEU A 52 -6.90 9.56 4.91
CA LEU A 52 -6.22 8.79 3.87
C LEU A 52 -6.11 9.61 2.57
N LYS A 53 -7.17 10.36 2.22
CA LYS A 53 -7.17 11.32 1.11
C LYS A 53 -6.09 12.39 1.30
N ALA A 54 -6.10 13.08 2.44
CA ALA A 54 -5.13 14.14 2.75
C ALA A 54 -3.68 13.61 2.71
N THR A 55 -3.44 12.44 3.31
CA THR A 55 -2.14 11.77 3.28
C THR A 55 -1.69 11.44 1.86
N SER A 56 -2.61 10.98 1.02
CA SER A 56 -2.31 10.68 -0.39
C SER A 56 -1.89 11.94 -1.17
N GLU A 57 -2.55 13.05 -0.91
CA GLU A 57 -2.24 14.36 -1.53
C GLU A 57 -0.87 14.89 -1.06
N LEU A 58 -0.53 14.72 0.21
CA LEU A 58 0.81 15.04 0.73
C LEU A 58 1.91 14.23 0.02
N LEU A 59 1.65 12.97 -0.27
CA LEU A 59 2.57 12.09 -1.02
C LEU A 59 2.69 12.46 -2.51
N GLY A 60 1.76 13.24 -3.05
CA GLY A 60 1.78 13.68 -4.44
C GLY A 60 0.83 12.91 -5.35
N PHE A 61 -0.27 12.40 -4.82
CA PHE A 61 -1.40 11.97 -5.63
C PHE A 61 -2.41 13.11 -5.80
N THR A 62 -3.09 13.14 -6.93
CA THR A 62 -4.40 13.78 -7.06
C THR A 62 -5.46 12.77 -6.63
N THR A 63 -6.43 13.18 -5.82
CA THR A 63 -7.37 12.25 -5.21
C THR A 63 -8.83 12.70 -5.35
N MET A 64 -9.73 11.71 -5.43
CA MET A 64 -11.17 11.93 -5.39
C MET A 64 -11.85 10.79 -4.62
N VAL A 65 -12.73 11.12 -3.68
CA VAL A 65 -13.61 10.14 -3.04
C VAL A 65 -14.93 10.10 -3.81
N VAL A 66 -15.32 8.92 -4.25
CA VAL A 66 -16.55 8.70 -4.99
C VAL A 66 -17.37 7.58 -4.36
N LYS A 67 -18.68 7.64 -4.54
CA LYS A 67 -19.63 6.60 -4.16
C LYS A 67 -20.31 6.10 -5.42
N LEU A 68 -20.14 4.83 -5.75
CA LEU A 68 -20.58 4.25 -7.02
C LEU A 68 -21.23 2.88 -6.79
N ASN A 69 -22.13 2.51 -7.70
CA ASN A 69 -22.55 1.12 -7.86
C ASN A 69 -21.51 0.34 -8.68
N TYR A 70 -21.66 -0.98 -8.75
CA TYR A 70 -20.70 -1.86 -9.41
C TYR A 70 -20.50 -1.54 -10.90
N ASP A 71 -21.58 -1.32 -11.64
CA ASP A 71 -21.50 -1.16 -13.09
C ASP A 71 -20.82 0.18 -13.45
N ASN A 72 -21.14 1.25 -12.71
CA ASN A 72 -20.46 2.54 -12.83
C ASN A 72 -18.98 2.44 -12.41
N MET A 73 -18.68 1.66 -11.39
CA MET A 73 -17.29 1.42 -10.97
C MET A 73 -16.50 0.73 -12.08
N VAL A 74 -17.03 -0.34 -12.68
CA VAL A 74 -16.34 -1.07 -13.76
C VAL A 74 -16.11 -0.19 -14.98
N GLN A 75 -17.06 0.70 -15.31
CA GLN A 75 -16.99 1.56 -16.50
C GLN A 75 -16.08 2.79 -16.33
N ASN A 76 -16.01 3.36 -15.13
CA ASN A 76 -15.46 4.71 -14.94
C ASN A 76 -14.24 4.76 -14.01
N VAL A 77 -13.89 3.67 -13.33
CA VAL A 77 -12.78 3.69 -12.37
C VAL A 77 -11.50 3.13 -12.99
N ASN A 78 -10.45 3.96 -13.03
CA ASN A 78 -9.11 3.51 -13.34
C ASN A 78 -8.52 2.78 -12.13
N LEU A 79 -8.12 1.52 -12.33
CA LEU A 79 -7.46 0.71 -11.31
C LEU A 79 -5.93 0.82 -11.43
N PRO A 80 -5.19 0.72 -10.32
CA PRO A 80 -5.63 0.36 -8.97
C PRO A 80 -6.25 1.53 -8.19
N ALA A 81 -7.20 1.23 -7.30
CA ALA A 81 -7.83 2.20 -6.41
C ALA A 81 -8.06 1.60 -5.01
N ILE A 82 -8.26 2.47 -4.00
CA ILE A 82 -8.53 2.03 -2.62
C ILE A 82 -10.03 1.97 -2.40
N PHE A 83 -10.50 0.85 -1.89
CA PHE A 83 -11.91 0.57 -1.61
C PHE A 83 -12.14 0.49 -0.11
N PHE A 84 -13.21 1.11 0.38
CA PHE A 84 -13.66 0.99 1.75
C PHE A 84 -14.45 -0.30 1.91
N TRP A 85 -13.94 -1.21 2.69
CA TRP A 85 -14.37 -2.60 2.80
C TRP A 85 -14.97 -2.89 4.18
N ASN A 86 -16.08 -3.62 4.23
CA ASN A 86 -16.75 -4.00 5.47
C ASN A 86 -16.93 -2.83 6.46
N GLN A 87 -17.04 -1.60 5.98
CA GLN A 87 -17.28 -0.37 6.75
C GLN A 87 -16.19 0.00 7.78
N ASN A 88 -15.07 -0.70 7.82
CA ASN A 88 -14.00 -0.47 8.79
C ASN A 88 -12.59 -0.79 8.27
N HIS A 89 -12.45 -1.13 6.99
CA HIS A 89 -11.18 -1.61 6.43
C HIS A 89 -10.90 -0.99 5.06
N PHE A 90 -9.65 -0.96 4.65
CA PHE A 90 -9.23 -0.51 3.32
C PHE A 90 -8.50 -1.63 2.60
N ILE A 91 -8.89 -1.85 1.35
CA ILE A 91 -8.27 -2.79 0.43
C ILE A 91 -7.94 -2.11 -0.89
N ILE A 92 -7.07 -2.69 -1.69
CA ILE A 92 -6.86 -2.26 -3.08
C ILE A 92 -7.56 -3.22 -4.02
N VAL A 93 -8.40 -2.68 -4.90
CA VAL A 93 -8.79 -3.38 -6.13
C VAL A 93 -7.76 -3.02 -7.19
N ASN A 94 -7.08 -4.02 -7.73
CA ASN A 94 -6.00 -3.81 -8.69
C ASN A 94 -6.35 -4.26 -10.11
N LYS A 95 -7.39 -5.08 -10.28
CA LYS A 95 -7.83 -5.58 -11.58
C LYS A 95 -9.25 -6.14 -11.50
N ILE A 96 -9.99 -6.01 -12.60
CA ILE A 96 -11.25 -6.72 -12.82
C ILE A 96 -11.11 -7.45 -14.16
N GLN A 97 -11.38 -8.76 -14.15
CA GLN A 97 -11.30 -9.58 -15.36
C GLN A 97 -12.16 -10.83 -15.20
N ASN A 98 -12.99 -11.15 -16.20
CA ASN A 98 -13.82 -12.36 -16.24
C ASN A 98 -14.67 -12.52 -14.96
N ASP A 99 -15.43 -11.46 -14.59
CA ASP A 99 -16.29 -11.38 -13.40
C ASP A 99 -15.55 -11.60 -12.06
N LYS A 100 -14.22 -11.53 -12.07
CA LYS A 100 -13.39 -11.59 -10.90
C LYS A 100 -12.80 -10.23 -10.57
N VAL A 101 -12.98 -9.80 -9.34
CA VAL A 101 -12.39 -8.60 -8.76
C VAL A 101 -11.15 -9.01 -7.98
N TYR A 102 -9.96 -8.68 -8.51
CA TYR A 102 -8.68 -9.00 -7.88
C TYR A 102 -8.32 -7.92 -6.86
N ILE A 103 -8.07 -8.34 -5.65
CA ILE A 103 -7.77 -7.47 -4.54
C ILE A 103 -6.41 -7.76 -3.91
N SER A 104 -5.86 -6.73 -3.29
CA SER A 104 -4.75 -6.82 -2.35
C SER A 104 -5.25 -6.30 -1.01
N ASP A 105 -5.54 -7.22 -0.09
CA ASP A 105 -6.02 -6.93 1.25
C ASP A 105 -4.83 -6.93 2.21
N PRO A 106 -4.48 -5.80 2.84
CA PRO A 106 -3.30 -5.73 3.71
C PRO A 106 -3.36 -6.67 4.91
N ALA A 107 -4.54 -7.10 5.34
CA ALA A 107 -4.70 -8.05 6.44
C ALA A 107 -4.54 -9.51 5.99
N PHE A 108 -5.11 -9.86 4.83
CA PHE A 108 -5.27 -11.26 4.41
C PHE A 108 -4.40 -11.67 3.22
N GLY A 109 -3.94 -10.71 2.39
CA GLY A 109 -3.13 -11.04 1.23
C GLY A 109 -3.81 -10.74 -0.10
N LYS A 110 -3.29 -11.34 -1.17
CA LYS A 110 -3.85 -11.22 -2.51
C LYS A 110 -4.88 -12.31 -2.75
N THR A 111 -6.06 -11.92 -3.20
CA THR A 111 -7.14 -12.84 -3.55
C THR A 111 -8.02 -12.24 -4.64
N TYR A 112 -9.07 -12.95 -5.02
CA TYR A 112 -10.13 -12.41 -5.85
C TYR A 112 -11.50 -12.84 -5.30
N TYR A 113 -12.48 -12.02 -5.57
CA TYR A 113 -13.88 -12.32 -5.33
C TYR A 113 -14.67 -12.34 -6.64
N ARG A 114 -15.73 -13.13 -6.71
CA ARG A 114 -16.76 -12.95 -7.74
C ARG A 114 -17.60 -11.71 -7.43
N LYS A 115 -18.31 -11.18 -8.43
CA LYS A 115 -19.12 -9.96 -8.30
C LYS A 115 -20.00 -9.98 -7.04
N GLU A 116 -20.76 -11.06 -6.84
CA GLU A 116 -21.73 -11.16 -5.73
C GLU A 116 -21.05 -11.18 -4.35
N GLU A 117 -19.90 -11.84 -4.25
CA GLU A 117 -19.10 -11.88 -3.02
C GLU A 117 -18.45 -10.53 -2.73
N PHE A 118 -17.93 -9.89 -3.78
CA PHE A 118 -17.33 -8.57 -3.67
C PHE A 118 -18.35 -7.52 -3.22
N LEU A 119 -19.56 -7.53 -3.78
CA LEU A 119 -20.62 -6.61 -3.42
C LEU A 119 -21.00 -6.69 -1.94
N LYS A 120 -21.03 -7.89 -1.35
CA LYS A 120 -21.36 -8.08 0.07
C LYS A 120 -20.40 -7.35 1.01
N GLY A 121 -19.12 -7.27 0.66
CA GLY A 121 -18.13 -6.57 1.49
C GLY A 121 -17.97 -5.08 1.14
N TRP A 122 -18.25 -4.72 -0.11
CA TRP A 122 -17.98 -3.36 -0.57
C TRP A 122 -19.18 -2.41 -0.49
N THR A 123 -20.38 -2.90 -0.85
CA THR A 123 -21.54 -2.01 -0.93
C THR A 123 -22.27 -1.87 0.39
N GLN A 124 -22.93 -0.73 0.54
CA GLN A 124 -23.80 -0.39 1.67
C GLN A 124 -25.24 -0.24 1.17
N ALA A 125 -26.06 0.56 1.90
CA ALA A 125 -27.39 0.94 1.44
C ALA A 125 -27.34 1.48 0.00
N ASN A 126 -28.36 1.16 -0.79
CA ASN A 126 -28.48 1.52 -2.21
C ASN A 126 -27.50 0.82 -3.17
N ASN A 127 -26.86 -0.27 -2.76
CA ASN A 127 -25.88 -1.01 -3.57
C ASN A 127 -24.71 -0.16 -4.08
N GLU A 128 -24.31 0.84 -3.32
CA GLU A 128 -23.16 1.70 -3.62
C GLU A 128 -22.05 1.52 -2.58
N GLY A 129 -20.79 1.63 -3.01
CA GLY A 129 -19.63 1.57 -2.15
C GLY A 129 -18.70 2.76 -2.35
N LEU A 130 -17.88 3.04 -1.33
CA LEU A 130 -16.93 4.14 -1.34
C LEU A 130 -15.59 3.70 -1.94
N ILE A 131 -15.02 4.58 -2.77
CA ILE A 131 -13.73 4.41 -3.42
C ILE A 131 -12.92 5.69 -3.26
N LEU A 132 -11.65 5.57 -2.90
CA LEU A 132 -10.67 6.63 -3.03
C LEU A 132 -9.89 6.39 -4.33
N LEU A 133 -10.10 7.25 -5.30
CA LEU A 133 -9.36 7.31 -6.56
C LEU A 133 -8.06 8.07 -6.35
N LEU A 134 -6.96 7.58 -6.95
CA LEU A 134 -5.63 8.18 -6.83
C LEU A 134 -4.93 8.18 -8.19
N GLU A 135 -4.49 9.35 -8.61
CA GLU A 135 -3.65 9.50 -9.79
C GLU A 135 -2.29 10.07 -9.42
N PRO A 136 -1.17 9.45 -9.85
CA PRO A 136 0.17 9.92 -9.52
C PRO A 136 0.46 11.23 -10.25
N THR A 137 0.98 12.23 -9.52
CA THR A 137 1.49 13.47 -10.10
C THR A 137 3.01 13.41 -10.29
N GLU A 138 3.59 14.42 -10.94
CA GLU A 138 5.04 14.56 -11.04
C GLU A 138 5.71 14.69 -9.66
N LYS A 139 5.02 15.26 -8.66
CA LYS A 139 5.51 15.30 -7.27
C LYS A 139 5.76 13.90 -6.72
N LEU A 140 4.84 12.95 -6.95
CA LEU A 140 5.01 11.57 -6.50
C LEU A 140 6.18 10.89 -7.22
N LYS A 141 6.29 11.07 -8.54
CA LYS A 141 7.39 10.50 -9.35
C LYS A 141 8.76 10.99 -8.90
N ASN A 142 8.82 12.27 -8.49
CA ASN A 142 10.03 12.91 -7.99
C ASN A 142 10.23 12.74 -6.48
N LEU A 143 9.35 11.99 -5.81
CA LEU A 143 9.48 11.70 -4.39
C LEU A 143 10.75 10.87 -4.15
N THR A 144 11.84 11.57 -3.84
CA THR A 144 13.11 10.94 -3.48
C THR A 144 12.99 10.43 -2.05
N ILE A 145 12.53 9.21 -1.91
CA ILE A 145 12.60 8.51 -0.64
C ILE A 145 14.10 8.26 -0.41
N LYS A 146 14.69 8.97 0.55
CA LYS A 146 16.09 8.79 0.94
C LYS A 146 16.26 7.32 1.35
N LYS A 147 16.76 6.49 0.43
CA LYS A 147 17.19 5.14 0.80
C LYS A 147 18.29 5.34 1.84
N LYS A 148 18.01 5.01 3.11
CA LYS A 148 19.09 4.70 4.04
C LYS A 148 19.86 3.56 3.38
N THR A 149 21.00 3.87 2.78
CA THR A 149 22.03 2.87 2.62
C THR A 149 22.32 2.40 4.05
N LYS A 150 21.76 1.25 4.44
CA LYS A 150 22.31 0.49 5.55
C LYS A 150 23.75 0.22 5.16
N LYS A 151 24.66 1.11 5.54
CA LYS A 151 26.07 0.76 5.69
C LYS A 151 26.03 -0.39 6.70
N ARG A 152 26.03 -1.61 6.18
CA ARG A 152 26.33 -2.78 7.00
C ARG A 152 27.68 -2.42 7.59
N ASN A 153 27.70 -2.08 8.88
CA ASN A 153 28.93 -1.85 9.62
C ASN A 153 29.66 -3.19 9.68
N LEU A 154 30.37 -3.51 8.59
CA LEU A 154 31.33 -4.61 8.54
C LEU A 154 32.51 -4.37 9.51
N SER A 155 32.54 -3.16 10.14
CA SER A 155 33.56 -2.83 11.14
C SER A 155 33.53 -3.76 12.36
N TYR A 156 32.37 -4.34 12.68
CA TYR A 156 32.28 -5.28 13.82
C TYR A 156 32.97 -6.62 13.50
N ILE A 157 32.73 -7.12 12.28
CA ILE A 157 33.39 -8.38 11.83
C ILE A 157 34.88 -8.16 11.61
N SER A 158 35.28 -7.03 11.02
CA SER A 158 36.69 -6.70 10.82
C SER A 158 37.45 -6.47 12.15
N LYS A 159 36.76 -5.91 13.16
CA LYS A 159 37.32 -5.72 14.51
C LYS A 159 37.45 -7.06 15.22
N TYR A 160 36.47 -7.95 15.06
CA TYR A 160 36.53 -9.31 15.63
C TYR A 160 37.64 -10.16 14.99
N LEU A 161 37.78 -10.09 13.66
CA LEU A 161 38.85 -10.80 12.94
C LEU A 161 40.26 -10.26 13.25
N LYS A 162 40.39 -8.95 13.56
CA LYS A 162 41.67 -8.37 13.99
C LYS A 162 42.04 -8.71 15.43
N SER A 163 41.08 -8.94 16.33
CA SER A 163 41.31 -9.24 17.72
C SER A 163 41.48 -10.74 18.02
N HIS A 164 41.10 -11.61 17.10
CA HIS A 164 41.16 -13.07 17.24
C HIS A 164 41.85 -13.65 15.99
N GLY A 165 43.15 -13.25 15.81
CA GLY A 165 43.96 -13.74 14.69
C GLY A 165 43.82 -15.25 14.50
N SER A 166 43.56 -15.66 13.26
CA SER A 166 43.69 -16.99 12.65
C SER A 166 43.80 -18.18 13.63
N VAL A 167 42.64 -18.84 13.86
CA VAL A 167 42.67 -20.22 14.38
C VAL A 167 43.12 -21.10 13.23
N PRO A 168 44.27 -21.83 13.36
CA PRO A 168 44.68 -22.79 12.34
C PRO A 168 43.69 -23.96 12.32
N LEU A 169 43.14 -24.26 11.14
CA LEU A 169 42.46 -25.52 10.88
C LEU A 169 43.50 -26.64 11.01
N THR A 170 43.50 -27.34 12.13
CA THR A 170 44.11 -28.65 12.21
C THR A 170 43.16 -29.68 11.64
N VAL A 171 43.67 -30.38 10.61
CA VAL A 171 43.07 -31.55 9.95
C VAL A 171 43.05 -32.72 10.93
#